data_bc339e184c37ed62da7b2c8544ff1d52
#
_entry.id   bc339e184c37ed62da7b2c8544ff1d52
#
_cell.length_a   1.000
_cell.length_b   1.000
_cell.length_c   1.000
_cell.angle_alpha   90.00
_cell.angle_beta   90.00
_cell.angle_gamma   90.00
#
_symmetry.space_group_name_H-M   'P 1'
#
loop_
_entity.id
_entity.type
_entity.pdbx_description
1 polymer ?
#
loop_
_entity_poly.entity_id
_entity_poly.type
_entity_poly.pdbx_seq_one_letter_code
_entity_poly.pdbx_strand_id
1 'polypeptide(L)'
;MSDEQKRPRLTRQDVGSWLSGPSSVLPSTQNWRGERLGLPADGPGSLAGWGRRLLALMIDWFAAVLLVRLFVPSVAYGTAASGLVTLGFFLVELTLFTWLAAASFGQRICGLAVIRLDGQPVGLPRAFLRSLQVCLLIPPLVWDRDGRGLHDRSIRTALVRRS
;
A
#
# COMPACT_ATOMS: atom_id res chain seq x y z
N MET A 1 16.99 45.98 -21.50
CA MET A 1 16.71 45.59 -20.10
C MET A 1 16.33 44.16 -20.13
N SER A 2 17.28 43.28 -19.85
CA SER A 2 17.12 41.83 -19.97
C SER A 2 16.57 41.27 -18.67
N ASP A 3 15.37 40.74 -18.74
CA ASP A 3 14.72 40.06 -17.62
C ASP A 3 15.38 38.68 -17.48
N GLU A 4 16.38 38.58 -16.62
CA GLU A 4 17.11 37.37 -16.30
C GLU A 4 16.21 36.50 -15.45
N GLN A 5 15.52 35.57 -16.11
CA GLN A 5 14.61 34.59 -15.56
C GLN A 5 15.34 33.71 -14.54
N LYS A 6 15.29 34.12 -13.27
CA LYS A 6 15.93 33.46 -12.12
C LYS A 6 15.37 32.06 -11.96
N ARG A 7 16.07 31.09 -12.52
CA ARG A 7 15.75 29.65 -12.35
C ARG A 7 15.71 29.33 -10.85
N PRO A 8 14.64 28.74 -10.33
CA PRO A 8 14.57 28.37 -8.93
C PRO A 8 15.72 27.41 -8.60
N ARG A 9 16.55 27.79 -7.64
CA ARG A 9 17.62 26.93 -7.14
C ARG A 9 16.99 25.91 -6.18
N LEU A 10 17.23 24.64 -6.45
CA LEU A 10 16.86 23.57 -5.52
C LEU A 10 17.59 23.79 -4.20
N THR A 11 16.85 23.94 -3.14
CA THR A 11 17.35 24.15 -1.78
C THR A 11 17.46 22.84 -1.03
N ARG A 12 18.21 22.80 0.07
CA ARG A 12 18.25 21.62 0.96
C ARG A 12 16.87 21.27 1.53
N GLN A 13 15.96 22.24 1.63
CA GLN A 13 14.58 22.02 2.04
C GLN A 13 13.79 21.25 0.99
N ASP A 14 14.03 21.49 -0.30
CA ASP A 14 13.37 20.77 -1.39
C ASP A 14 13.79 19.30 -1.43
N VAL A 15 15.07 19.03 -1.15
CA VAL A 15 15.58 17.64 -1.04
C VAL A 15 15.05 16.96 0.24
N GLY A 16 14.96 17.69 1.35
CA GLY A 16 14.38 17.21 2.61
C GLY A 16 12.91 16.83 2.47
N SER A 17 12.13 17.59 1.68
CA SER A 17 10.72 17.30 1.41
C SER A 17 10.52 16.00 0.61
N TRP A 18 11.46 15.66 -0.26
CA TRP A 18 11.47 14.39 -0.99
C TRP A 18 11.70 13.19 -0.08
N LEU A 19 12.61 13.33 0.89
CA LEU A 19 12.90 12.29 1.88
C LEU A 19 11.78 12.14 2.91
N SER A 20 11.01 13.19 3.16
CA SER A 20 9.85 13.16 4.06
C SER A 20 8.64 12.40 3.46
N GLY A 21 8.75 11.98 2.21
CA GLY A 21 7.72 11.23 1.50
C GLY A 21 6.45 12.05 1.21
N PRO A 22 5.34 11.40 0.80
CA PRO A 22 4.12 12.09 0.36
C PRO A 22 3.43 12.95 1.43
N SER A 23 3.91 12.93 2.68
CA SER A 23 3.39 13.77 3.76
C SER A 23 3.70 15.26 3.60
N SER A 24 4.75 15.61 2.83
CA SER A 24 5.16 16.99 2.60
C SER A 24 4.31 17.74 1.57
N VAL A 25 3.42 17.03 0.86
CA VAL A 25 2.60 17.60 -0.24
C VAL A 25 1.11 17.62 0.15
N LEU A 26 0.80 17.90 1.42
CA LEU A 26 -0.58 18.15 1.81
C LEU A 26 -1.03 19.49 1.23
N PRO A 27 -2.21 19.59 0.58
CA PRO A 27 -2.78 20.87 0.20
C PRO A 27 -2.94 21.73 1.45
N SER A 28 -2.80 23.04 1.32
CA SER A 28 -2.92 24.03 2.41
C SER A 28 -4.24 23.98 3.21
N THR A 29 -5.21 23.19 2.76
CA THR A 29 -6.53 23.01 3.39
C THR A 29 -6.65 21.68 4.17
N GLN A 30 -5.60 20.87 4.26
CA GLN A 30 -5.64 19.56 4.92
C GLN A 30 -4.57 19.51 6.02
N ASN A 31 -4.99 19.28 7.26
CA ASN A 31 -4.11 19.28 8.43
C ASN A 31 -3.40 17.94 8.62
N TRP A 32 -4.03 16.80 8.24
CA TRP A 32 -3.44 15.46 8.31
C TRP A 32 -3.92 14.56 7.18
N ARG A 33 -3.21 13.45 6.99
CA ARG A 33 -3.59 12.44 5.99
C ARG A 33 -4.90 11.77 6.36
N GLY A 34 -5.84 11.71 5.43
CA GLY A 34 -7.13 11.07 5.65
C GLY A 34 -8.18 11.95 6.30
N GLU A 35 -7.89 13.24 6.57
CA GLU A 35 -8.88 14.18 7.09
C GLU A 35 -10.14 14.23 6.22
N ARG A 36 -9.98 14.28 4.90
CA ARG A 36 -11.09 14.27 3.93
C ARG A 36 -11.90 12.97 3.92
N LEU A 37 -11.35 11.93 4.50
CA LEU A 37 -11.98 10.61 4.62
C LEU A 37 -12.66 10.43 5.97
N GLY A 38 -12.62 11.45 6.84
CA GLY A 38 -13.11 11.36 8.20
C GLY A 38 -12.27 10.49 9.12
N LEU A 39 -11.01 10.20 8.75
CA LEU A 39 -10.12 9.35 9.55
C LEU A 39 -9.34 10.22 10.56
N PRO A 40 -9.03 9.67 11.76
CA PRO A 40 -8.26 10.39 12.76
C PRO A 40 -6.81 10.67 12.30
N ALA A 41 -6.19 11.70 12.89
CA ALA A 41 -4.81 12.08 12.61
C ALA A 41 -3.83 10.98 13.01
N ASP A 42 -4.02 10.42 14.21
CA ASP A 42 -3.15 9.42 14.82
C ASP A 42 -3.95 8.33 15.54
N GLY A 43 -3.26 7.25 15.93
CA GLY A 43 -3.85 6.15 16.68
C GLY A 43 -4.64 5.16 15.82
N PRO A 44 -5.47 4.32 16.46
CA PRO A 44 -6.31 3.35 15.75
C PRO A 44 -7.29 4.04 14.81
N GLY A 45 -7.47 3.51 13.60
CA GLY A 45 -8.29 4.10 12.55
C GLY A 45 -7.56 5.14 11.69
N SER A 46 -6.40 5.65 12.09
CA SER A 46 -5.60 6.56 11.25
C SER A 46 -5.02 5.85 10.04
N LEU A 47 -4.72 6.59 8.98
CA LEU A 47 -4.08 6.01 7.79
C LEU A 47 -2.73 5.39 8.12
N ALA A 48 -2.52 4.18 7.62
CA ALA A 48 -1.25 3.47 7.77
C ALA A 48 -0.09 4.27 7.16
N GLY A 49 0.99 4.42 7.93
CA GLY A 49 2.23 5.00 7.44
C GLY A 49 2.91 4.13 6.38
N TRP A 50 3.74 4.75 5.54
CA TRP A 50 4.39 4.06 4.42
C TRP A 50 5.28 2.90 4.86
N GLY A 51 6.09 3.10 5.90
CA GLY A 51 7.00 2.06 6.41
C GLY A 51 6.27 0.78 6.84
N ARG A 52 5.13 0.90 7.54
CA ARG A 52 4.33 -0.27 7.95
C ARG A 52 3.71 -0.99 6.75
N ARG A 53 3.32 -0.26 5.69
CA ARG A 53 2.78 -0.85 4.45
C ARG A 53 3.86 -1.65 3.72
N LEU A 54 5.07 -1.08 3.61
CA LEU A 54 6.19 -1.76 2.98
C LEU A 54 6.60 -3.01 3.77
N LEU A 55 6.71 -2.89 5.10
CA LEU A 55 7.02 -4.03 5.96
C LEU A 55 5.97 -5.15 5.81
N ALA A 56 4.69 -4.80 5.81
CA ALA A 56 3.61 -5.75 5.58
C ALA A 56 3.75 -6.47 4.23
N LEU A 57 4.01 -5.71 3.16
CA LEU A 57 4.22 -6.27 1.82
C LEU A 57 5.42 -7.21 1.75
N MET A 58 6.51 -6.87 2.44
CA MET A 58 7.69 -7.75 2.55
C MET A 58 7.34 -9.05 3.27
N ILE A 59 6.60 -9.00 4.36
CA ILE A 59 6.16 -10.20 5.10
C ILE A 59 5.28 -11.08 4.20
N ASP A 60 4.30 -10.50 3.50
CA ASP A 60 3.42 -11.20 2.57
C ASP A 60 4.23 -11.88 1.45
N TRP A 61 5.21 -11.17 0.88
CA TRP A 61 6.07 -11.72 -0.15
C TRP A 61 6.90 -12.92 0.34
N PHE A 62 7.53 -12.80 1.51
CA PHE A 62 8.29 -13.90 2.12
C PHE A 62 7.39 -15.08 2.48
N ALA A 63 6.17 -14.84 2.96
CA ALA A 63 5.19 -15.89 3.21
C ALA A 63 4.83 -16.63 1.92
N ALA A 64 4.59 -15.92 0.81
CA ALA A 64 4.32 -16.52 -0.49
C ALA A 64 5.49 -17.38 -0.98
N VAL A 65 6.74 -16.88 -0.86
CA VAL A 65 7.95 -17.67 -1.21
C VAL A 65 8.03 -18.93 -0.37
N LEU A 66 7.78 -18.85 0.94
CA LEU A 66 7.78 -20.00 1.85
C LEU A 66 6.71 -21.03 1.46
N LEU A 67 5.49 -20.59 1.15
CA LEU A 67 4.41 -21.45 0.70
C LEU A 67 4.76 -22.20 -0.59
N VAL A 68 5.37 -21.52 -1.57
CA VAL A 68 5.83 -22.16 -2.79
C VAL A 68 6.87 -23.23 -2.48
N ARG A 69 7.80 -22.97 -1.59
CA ARG A 69 8.82 -23.96 -1.19
C ARG A 69 8.22 -25.18 -0.51
N LEU A 70 7.16 -24.96 0.26
CA LEU A 70 6.49 -26.04 0.99
C LEU A 70 5.59 -26.89 0.07
N PHE A 71 4.81 -26.25 -0.80
CA PHE A 71 3.78 -26.94 -1.59
C PHE A 71 4.21 -27.31 -3.01
N VAL A 72 5.21 -26.61 -3.57
CA VAL A 72 5.68 -26.82 -4.95
C VAL A 72 7.22 -26.91 -4.99
N PRO A 73 7.84 -27.84 -4.25
CA PRO A 73 9.31 -27.93 -4.14
C PRO A 73 10.00 -28.27 -5.47
N SER A 74 9.27 -28.81 -6.45
CA SER A 74 9.77 -29.15 -7.77
C SER A 74 10.15 -27.95 -8.65
N VAL A 75 9.63 -26.77 -8.32
CA VAL A 75 9.94 -25.54 -9.10
C VAL A 75 11.30 -24.99 -8.66
N ALA A 76 12.27 -25.01 -9.56
CA ALA A 76 13.61 -24.52 -9.30
C ALA A 76 13.60 -23.01 -9.02
N TYR A 77 14.26 -22.61 -7.94
CA TYR A 77 14.35 -21.20 -7.53
C TYR A 77 15.13 -20.35 -8.54
N GLY A 78 14.72 -19.09 -8.71
CA GLY A 78 15.38 -18.15 -9.61
C GLY A 78 14.96 -18.30 -11.07
N THR A 79 14.05 -19.20 -11.40
CA THR A 79 13.47 -19.31 -12.74
C THR A 79 12.26 -18.39 -12.92
N ALA A 80 11.94 -18.03 -14.17
CA ALA A 80 10.71 -17.31 -14.47
C ALA A 80 9.45 -18.05 -13.98
N ALA A 81 9.46 -19.39 -14.08
CA ALA A 81 8.37 -20.22 -13.57
C ALA A 81 8.20 -20.07 -12.06
N SER A 82 9.29 -20.05 -11.28
CA SER A 82 9.20 -19.85 -9.83
C SER A 82 8.65 -18.47 -9.49
N GLY A 83 9.01 -17.44 -10.26
CA GLY A 83 8.47 -16.09 -10.10
C GLY A 83 6.95 -16.02 -10.30
N LEU A 84 6.45 -16.64 -11.37
CA LEU A 84 5.02 -16.70 -11.68
C LEU A 84 4.23 -17.51 -10.64
N VAL A 85 4.76 -18.63 -10.20
CA VAL A 85 4.13 -19.46 -9.15
C VAL A 85 4.08 -18.68 -7.84
N THR A 86 5.17 -18.01 -7.45
CA THR A 86 5.20 -17.16 -6.25
C THR A 86 4.19 -16.03 -6.33
N LEU A 87 4.10 -15.36 -7.49
CA LEU A 87 3.12 -14.30 -7.71
C LEU A 87 1.67 -14.82 -7.60
N GLY A 88 1.41 -16.05 -8.09
CA GLY A 88 0.12 -16.72 -7.94
C GLY A 88 -0.23 -16.97 -6.47
N PHE A 89 0.68 -17.55 -5.68
CA PHE A 89 0.49 -17.74 -4.24
C PHE A 89 0.29 -16.43 -3.51
N PHE A 90 1.08 -15.40 -3.84
CA PHE A 90 0.96 -14.07 -3.29
C PHE A 90 -0.41 -13.45 -3.58
N LEU A 91 -0.90 -13.54 -4.82
CA LEU A 91 -2.23 -13.06 -5.21
C LEU A 91 -3.34 -13.77 -4.42
N VAL A 92 -3.26 -15.09 -4.31
CA VAL A 92 -4.25 -15.92 -3.59
C VAL A 92 -4.24 -15.55 -2.10
N GLU A 93 -3.07 -15.48 -1.49
CA GLU A 93 -2.90 -15.12 -0.08
C GLU A 93 -3.50 -13.74 0.20
N LEU A 94 -3.05 -12.69 -0.53
CA LEU A 94 -3.56 -11.34 -0.38
C LEU A 94 -5.09 -11.27 -0.53
N THR A 95 -5.63 -12.01 -1.50
CA THR A 95 -7.08 -12.01 -1.78
C THR A 95 -7.86 -12.66 -0.65
N LEU A 96 -7.49 -13.87 -0.26
CA LEU A 96 -8.20 -14.64 0.76
C LEU A 96 -8.16 -13.94 2.12
N PHE A 97 -6.98 -13.53 2.56
CA PHE A 97 -6.86 -12.86 3.86
C PHE A 97 -7.54 -11.48 3.86
N THR A 98 -7.45 -10.70 2.78
CA THR A 98 -8.17 -9.42 2.71
C THR A 98 -9.69 -9.64 2.75
N TRP A 99 -10.20 -10.67 2.09
CA TRP A 99 -11.63 -11.00 2.12
C TRP A 99 -12.08 -11.49 3.50
N LEU A 100 -11.36 -12.45 4.09
CA LEU A 100 -11.75 -13.11 5.35
C LEU A 100 -11.44 -12.28 6.60
N ALA A 101 -10.30 -11.59 6.59
CA ALA A 101 -9.75 -10.92 7.77
C ALA A 101 -9.63 -9.39 7.62
N ALA A 102 -10.08 -8.84 6.50
CA ALA A 102 -9.92 -7.41 6.16
C ALA A 102 -8.46 -6.92 6.27
N ALA A 103 -7.51 -7.81 6.01
CA ALA A 103 -6.07 -7.50 6.01
C ALA A 103 -5.33 -8.69 5.37
N SER A 104 -4.20 -8.48 4.69
CA SER A 104 -3.30 -9.58 4.34
C SER A 104 -2.60 -10.13 5.59
N PHE A 105 -1.88 -11.24 5.45
CA PHE A 105 -1.13 -11.85 6.55
C PHE A 105 -0.12 -10.87 7.15
N GLY A 106 0.73 -10.23 6.31
CA GLY A 106 1.69 -9.24 6.76
C GLY A 106 1.03 -7.97 7.30
N GLN A 107 -0.08 -7.52 6.71
CA GLN A 107 -0.86 -6.38 7.24
C GLN A 107 -1.38 -6.68 8.64
N ARG A 108 -1.84 -7.91 8.88
CA ARG A 108 -2.31 -8.34 10.18
C ARG A 108 -1.21 -8.29 11.24
N ILE A 109 -0.03 -8.80 10.90
CA ILE A 109 1.17 -8.75 11.78
C ILE A 109 1.58 -7.31 12.06
N CYS A 110 1.52 -6.42 11.07
CA CYS A 110 1.85 -5.00 11.22
C CYS A 110 0.75 -4.17 11.91
N GLY A 111 -0.33 -4.78 12.39
CA GLY A 111 -1.42 -4.08 13.05
C GLY A 111 -2.20 -3.18 12.09
N LEU A 112 -2.38 -3.60 10.83
CA LEU A 112 -3.10 -2.89 9.79
C LEU A 112 -4.41 -3.58 9.45
N ALA A 113 -5.37 -2.81 8.95
CA ALA A 113 -6.64 -3.32 8.43
C ALA A 113 -7.07 -2.53 7.20
N VAL A 114 -7.71 -3.22 6.26
CA VAL A 114 -8.36 -2.64 5.08
C VAL A 114 -9.79 -2.34 5.44
N ILE A 115 -10.18 -1.10 5.39
CA ILE A 115 -11.56 -0.67 5.58
C ILE A 115 -12.15 -0.16 4.27
N ARG A 116 -13.43 -0.35 4.08
CA ARG A 116 -14.20 0.35 3.04
C ARG A 116 -14.73 1.66 3.60
N LEU A 117 -14.68 2.70 2.78
CA LEU A 117 -15.15 4.04 3.19
C LEU A 117 -16.68 4.12 3.34
N ASP A 118 -17.42 3.13 2.85
CA ASP A 118 -18.86 2.99 3.02
C ASP A 118 -19.25 2.11 4.21
N GLY A 119 -18.29 1.69 5.04
CA GLY A 119 -18.52 0.87 6.24
C GLY A 119 -18.86 -0.60 5.99
N GLN A 120 -18.96 -1.02 4.73
CA GLN A 120 -19.29 -2.40 4.37
C GLN A 120 -18.06 -3.31 4.41
N PRO A 121 -18.20 -4.63 4.60
CA PRO A 121 -17.08 -5.55 4.51
C PRO A 121 -16.46 -5.57 3.11
N VAL A 122 -15.16 -5.89 3.05
CA VAL A 122 -14.46 -6.05 1.77
C VAL A 122 -14.90 -7.38 1.15
N GLY A 123 -15.78 -7.33 0.14
CA GLY A 123 -16.20 -8.53 -0.58
C GLY A 123 -15.09 -9.12 -1.45
N LEU A 124 -15.22 -10.43 -1.77
CA LEU A 124 -14.23 -11.17 -2.57
C LEU A 124 -13.83 -10.47 -3.89
N PRO A 125 -14.75 -9.94 -4.71
CA PRO A 125 -14.36 -9.29 -5.96
C PRO A 125 -13.46 -8.07 -5.77
N ARG A 126 -13.72 -7.27 -4.73
CA ARG A 126 -12.89 -6.10 -4.40
C ARG A 126 -11.55 -6.50 -3.81
N ALA A 127 -11.53 -7.53 -2.94
CA ALA A 127 -10.28 -8.08 -2.42
C ALA A 127 -9.39 -8.59 -3.55
N PHE A 128 -9.95 -9.34 -4.50
CA PHE A 128 -9.23 -9.83 -5.68
C PHE A 128 -8.69 -8.68 -6.55
N LEU A 129 -9.53 -7.71 -6.90
CA LEU A 129 -9.11 -6.57 -7.73
C LEU A 129 -8.00 -5.76 -7.06
N ARG A 130 -8.09 -5.56 -5.73
CA ARG A 130 -7.05 -4.92 -4.93
C ARG A 130 -5.73 -5.68 -4.99
N SER A 131 -5.79 -6.99 -4.74
CA SER A 131 -4.62 -7.87 -4.73
C SER A 131 -3.96 -7.96 -6.10
N LEU A 132 -4.77 -8.05 -7.16
CA LEU A 132 -4.28 -8.01 -8.54
C LEU A 132 -3.53 -6.69 -8.84
N GLN A 133 -4.05 -5.56 -8.41
CA GLN A 133 -3.38 -4.28 -8.58
C GLN A 133 -2.07 -4.19 -7.77
N VAL A 134 -2.01 -4.82 -6.59
CA VAL A 134 -0.75 -4.92 -5.82
C VAL A 134 0.27 -5.78 -6.57
N CYS A 135 -0.15 -6.89 -7.17
CA CYS A 135 0.73 -7.74 -7.99
C CYS A 135 1.28 -7.02 -9.23
N LEU A 136 0.54 -6.08 -9.80
CA LEU A 136 1.02 -5.24 -10.91
C LEU A 136 2.06 -4.19 -10.49
N LEU A 137 2.34 -4.04 -9.22
CA LEU A 137 3.32 -3.18 -8.57
C LEU A 137 3.15 -1.66 -8.80
N ILE A 138 2.63 -1.25 -9.95
CA ILE A 138 2.44 0.16 -10.32
C ILE A 138 1.42 0.89 -9.41
N PRO A 139 0.21 0.35 -9.21
CA PRO A 139 -0.82 1.03 -8.40
C PRO A 139 -0.43 1.26 -6.92
N PRO A 140 0.31 0.37 -6.23
CA PRO A 140 0.75 0.65 -4.86
C PRO A 140 1.86 1.70 -4.76
N LEU A 141 2.60 1.96 -5.84
CA LEU A 141 3.66 2.97 -5.89
C LEU A 141 3.12 4.37 -6.20
N VAL A 142 1.96 4.48 -6.83
CA VAL A 142 1.33 5.76 -7.12
C VAL A 142 0.36 6.13 -5.99
N TRP A 143 0.59 7.28 -5.40
CA TRP A 143 -0.11 7.78 -4.21
C TRP A 143 -1.04 8.93 -4.54
N ASP A 144 -2.18 8.95 -3.88
CA ASP A 144 -3.11 10.08 -3.89
C ASP A 144 -2.65 11.18 -2.91
N ARG A 145 -3.19 12.38 -3.06
CA ARG A 145 -3.01 13.51 -2.13
C ARG A 145 -3.35 13.15 -0.68
N ASP A 146 -4.26 12.20 -0.48
CA ASP A 146 -4.64 11.68 0.84
C ASP A 146 -3.68 10.59 1.36
N GLY A 147 -2.61 10.24 0.62
CA GLY A 147 -1.65 9.19 1.00
C GLY A 147 -2.19 7.77 0.81
N ARG A 148 -3.23 7.60 -0.02
CA ARG A 148 -3.74 6.29 -0.44
C ARG A 148 -3.05 5.84 -1.72
N GLY A 149 -2.73 4.53 -1.80
CA GLY A 149 -2.32 3.95 -3.07
C GLY A 149 -3.49 3.93 -4.08
N LEU A 150 -3.20 3.96 -5.38
CA LEU A 150 -4.23 3.89 -6.42
C LEU A 150 -5.10 2.64 -6.30
N HIS A 151 -4.53 1.52 -5.86
CA HIS A 151 -5.26 0.27 -5.63
C HIS A 151 -6.35 0.41 -4.55
N ASP A 152 -6.10 1.21 -3.50
CA ASP A 152 -7.09 1.48 -2.46
C ASP A 152 -8.14 2.50 -2.95
N ARG A 153 -7.72 3.48 -3.75
CA ARG A 153 -8.61 4.51 -4.28
C ARG A 153 -9.63 3.94 -5.27
N SER A 154 -9.17 3.06 -6.20
CA SER A 154 -10.01 2.49 -7.26
C SER A 154 -11.21 1.70 -6.73
N ILE A 155 -11.08 1.09 -5.56
CA ILE A 155 -12.11 0.26 -4.91
C ILE A 155 -12.72 0.90 -3.66
N ARG A 156 -12.44 2.19 -3.41
CA ARG A 156 -12.92 2.97 -2.25
C ARG A 156 -12.58 2.34 -0.90
N THR A 157 -11.36 1.84 -0.78
CA THR A 157 -10.81 1.32 0.49
C THR A 157 -9.74 2.26 1.04
N ALA A 158 -9.39 2.03 2.29
CA ALA A 158 -8.24 2.66 2.94
C ALA A 158 -7.54 1.63 3.84
N LEU A 159 -6.21 1.68 3.86
CA LEU A 159 -5.42 0.88 4.80
C LEU A 159 -5.15 1.72 6.05
N VAL A 160 -5.72 1.28 7.18
CA VAL A 160 -5.67 1.99 8.45
C VAL A 160 -4.92 1.18 9.51
N ARG A 161 -4.49 1.87 10.56
CA ARG A 161 -3.94 1.23 11.76
C ARG A 161 -5.07 0.61 12.57
N ARG A 162 -4.87 -0.61 13.04
CA ARG A 162 -5.80 -1.32 13.92
C ARG A 162 -5.50 -1.04 15.39
N SER A 163 -4.23 -0.88 15.71
CA SER A 163 -3.69 -0.59 17.04
C SER A 163 -2.54 0.42 16.94
#